data_b4e62bd5f78cce7b3bf33e9160cab4a1
#
_entry.id   b4e62bd5f78cce7b3bf33e9160cab4a1
#
_cell.length_a   1.000
_cell.length_b   1.000
_cell.length_c   1.000
_cell.angle_alpha   90.00
_cell.angle_beta   90.00
_cell.angle_gamma   90.00
#
_symmetry.space_group_name_H-M   'P 1'
#
loop_
_entity.id
_entity.type
_entity.pdbx_description
1 polymer ?
#
loop_
_entity_poly.entity_id
_entity_poly.type
_entity_poly.pdbx_seq_one_letter_code
_entity_poly.pdbx_strand_id
1 'polypeptide(L)'
;MKKLTLLFFLFMLFVIGGCVMKPKPWDNPELIKIEREDLPVLFADVTFFGHVLKPGGRRGNNFRIYFKEDGTSEIWVHGMSTFDRGWWDTSDPNAAYCVWYKKLNGGRKQCFLLYKAKDQDRYEYYYLDGKLRGVIRESRPGNHM
;
A
#
# COMPACT_ATOMS: atom_id res chain seq x y z
N MET A 1 -44.50 -22.91 -26.05
CA MET A 1 -43.28 -23.55 -25.55
C MET A 1 -41.98 -22.82 -25.93
N LYS A 2 -41.86 -22.18 -27.09
CA LYS A 2 -40.63 -21.44 -27.52
C LYS A 2 -40.27 -20.18 -26.72
N LYS A 3 -41.25 -19.52 -26.08
CA LYS A 3 -41.01 -18.30 -25.26
C LYS A 3 -40.46 -18.60 -23.84
N LEU A 4 -40.72 -19.77 -23.31
CA LEU A 4 -40.27 -20.15 -21.95
C LEU A 4 -38.79 -20.54 -21.96
N THR A 5 -38.29 -21.13 -23.05
CA THR A 5 -36.91 -21.55 -23.22
C THR A 5 -35.98 -20.35 -23.36
N LEU A 6 -36.43 -19.26 -23.99
CA LEU A 6 -35.66 -18.03 -24.18
C LEU A 6 -35.46 -17.29 -22.82
N LEU A 7 -36.47 -17.32 -21.92
CA LEU A 7 -36.40 -16.69 -20.60
C LEU A 7 -35.42 -17.42 -19.69
N PHE A 8 -35.31 -18.74 -19.83
CA PHE A 8 -34.37 -19.55 -19.04
C PHE A 8 -32.93 -19.33 -19.46
N PHE A 9 -32.69 -19.11 -20.75
CA PHE A 9 -31.35 -18.77 -21.27
C PHE A 9 -30.89 -17.36 -20.86
N LEU A 10 -31.82 -16.40 -20.79
CA LEU A 10 -31.51 -15.04 -20.32
C LEU A 10 -31.19 -15.01 -18.82
N PHE A 11 -31.81 -15.88 -18.03
CA PHE A 11 -31.57 -15.98 -16.59
C PHE A 11 -30.23 -16.64 -16.25
N MET A 12 -29.75 -17.57 -17.10
CA MET A 12 -28.45 -18.22 -16.92
C MET A 12 -27.27 -17.29 -17.25
N LEU A 13 -27.46 -16.26 -18.07
CA LEU A 13 -26.41 -15.27 -18.39
C LEU A 13 -26.16 -14.28 -17.25
N PHE A 14 -27.08 -14.14 -16.29
CA PHE A 14 -26.92 -13.23 -15.15
C PHE A 14 -26.19 -13.82 -13.93
N VAL A 15 -25.93 -15.13 -13.92
CA VAL A 15 -25.31 -15.82 -12.75
C VAL A 15 -23.77 -15.88 -12.86
N ILE A 16 -23.17 -15.43 -13.98
CA ILE A 16 -21.71 -15.38 -14.13
C ILE A 16 -21.15 -13.97 -13.76
N GLY A 17 -21.81 -13.29 -12.85
CA GLY A 17 -21.24 -12.17 -12.13
C GLY A 17 -20.33 -12.68 -11.02
N GLY A 18 -19.30 -13.46 -11.37
CA GLY A 18 -18.27 -13.87 -10.43
C GLY A 18 -17.66 -12.62 -9.80
N CYS A 19 -17.64 -12.55 -8.48
CA CYS A 19 -16.84 -11.57 -7.77
C CYS A 19 -15.41 -11.67 -8.31
N VAL A 20 -15.00 -10.75 -9.17
CA VAL A 20 -13.62 -10.65 -9.61
C VAL A 20 -12.81 -10.24 -8.40
N MET A 21 -12.31 -11.23 -7.67
CA MET A 21 -11.37 -10.99 -6.58
C MET A 21 -10.15 -10.32 -7.20
N LYS A 22 -9.81 -9.12 -6.71
CA LYS A 22 -8.58 -8.47 -7.14
C LYS A 22 -7.42 -9.42 -6.87
N PRO A 23 -6.51 -9.61 -7.85
CA PRO A 23 -5.37 -10.49 -7.67
C PRO A 23 -4.54 -10.01 -6.49
N LYS A 24 -3.92 -10.93 -5.79
CA LYS A 24 -2.93 -10.61 -4.75
C LYS A 24 -1.72 -9.93 -5.41
N PRO A 25 -0.98 -9.08 -4.68
CA PRO A 25 0.16 -8.36 -5.29
C PRO A 25 1.22 -9.28 -5.88
N TRP A 26 1.43 -10.45 -5.31
CA TRP A 26 2.38 -11.45 -5.82
C TRP A 26 1.90 -12.20 -7.07
N ASP A 27 0.62 -12.14 -7.39
CA ASP A 27 0.00 -12.72 -8.60
C ASP A 27 -0.21 -11.66 -9.70
N ASN A 28 0.12 -10.39 -9.44
CA ASN A 28 -0.06 -9.30 -10.39
C ASN A 28 1.21 -9.07 -11.20
N PRO A 29 1.20 -9.38 -12.54
CA PRO A 29 2.39 -9.23 -13.39
C PRO A 29 2.84 -7.79 -13.62
N GLU A 30 1.98 -6.80 -13.32
CA GLU A 30 2.28 -5.37 -13.45
C GLU A 30 3.03 -4.79 -12.24
N LEU A 31 3.25 -5.60 -11.21
CA LEU A 31 3.92 -5.20 -10.00
C LEU A 31 5.27 -5.92 -9.85
N ILE A 32 6.29 -5.18 -9.48
CA ILE A 32 7.61 -5.70 -9.13
C ILE A 32 7.75 -5.60 -7.62
N LYS A 33 7.96 -6.74 -6.96
CA LYS A 33 8.23 -6.76 -5.53
C LYS A 33 9.55 -6.07 -5.24
N ILE A 34 9.57 -5.19 -4.26
CA ILE A 34 10.80 -4.59 -3.72
C ILE A 34 11.29 -5.50 -2.60
N GLU A 35 12.49 -6.00 -2.74
CA GLU A 35 13.10 -6.85 -1.73
C GLU A 35 13.62 -6.00 -0.56
N ARG A 36 13.60 -6.54 0.62
CA ARG A 36 13.99 -5.81 1.85
C ARG A 36 15.44 -5.32 1.83
N GLU A 37 16.30 -6.02 1.11
CA GLU A 37 17.72 -5.70 0.95
C GLU A 37 17.94 -4.38 0.18
N ASP A 38 16.99 -4.01 -0.70
CA ASP A 38 17.04 -2.78 -1.49
C ASP A 38 16.50 -1.55 -0.72
N LEU A 39 15.74 -1.79 0.35
CA LEU A 39 15.04 -0.72 1.08
C LEU A 39 15.96 0.27 1.79
N PRO A 40 17.09 -0.12 2.41
CA PRO A 40 17.98 0.86 3.01
C PRO A 40 18.46 1.92 2.02
N VAL A 41 18.71 1.54 0.77
CA VAL A 41 19.08 2.48 -0.30
C VAL A 41 17.87 3.30 -0.76
N LEU A 42 16.71 2.67 -0.91
CA LEU A 42 15.49 3.32 -1.37
C LEU A 42 14.94 4.34 -0.36
N PHE A 43 15.10 4.07 0.95
CA PHE A 43 14.54 4.87 2.03
C PHE A 43 15.53 5.88 2.63
N ALA A 44 16.85 5.71 2.39
CA ALA A 44 17.85 6.60 2.95
C ALA A 44 17.63 8.06 2.54
N ASP A 45 17.28 8.88 3.51
CA ASP A 45 17.08 10.33 3.35
C ASP A 45 16.06 10.71 2.26
N VAL A 46 14.92 10.01 2.22
CA VAL A 46 13.87 10.22 1.21
C VAL A 46 12.54 10.54 1.87
N THR A 47 11.84 11.52 1.33
CA THR A 47 10.43 11.81 1.66
C THR A 47 9.51 11.20 0.61
N PHE A 48 8.59 10.38 1.05
CA PHE A 48 7.52 9.79 0.22
C PHE A 48 6.20 10.52 0.42
N PHE A 49 5.48 10.74 -0.69
CA PHE A 49 4.16 11.36 -0.74
C PHE A 49 3.15 10.36 -1.27
N GLY A 50 2.06 10.18 -0.57
CA GLY A 50 1.06 9.19 -0.96
C GLY A 50 -0.30 9.41 -0.32
N HIS A 51 -1.12 8.38 -0.41
CA HIS A 51 -2.40 8.33 0.28
C HIS A 51 -2.70 6.91 0.76
N VAL A 52 -3.38 6.82 1.89
CA VAL A 52 -3.94 5.56 2.37
C VAL A 52 -5.20 5.21 1.59
N LEU A 53 -5.59 3.94 1.61
CA LEU A 53 -6.89 3.50 1.12
C LEU A 53 -7.84 3.19 2.28
N LYS A 54 -9.09 3.61 2.11
CA LYS A 54 -10.22 3.23 2.97
C LYS A 54 -10.75 1.85 2.58
N PRO A 55 -11.54 1.19 3.44
CA PRO A 55 -12.27 -0.02 3.05
C PRO A 55 -13.03 0.18 1.73
N GLY A 56 -13.01 -0.86 0.88
CA GLY A 56 -13.58 -0.79 -0.48
C GLY A 56 -12.67 -0.12 -1.52
N GLY A 57 -11.40 0.16 -1.19
CA GLY A 57 -10.39 0.67 -2.12
C GLY A 57 -10.53 2.17 -2.45
N ARG A 58 -11.38 2.90 -1.74
CA ARG A 58 -11.54 4.34 -1.91
C ARG A 58 -10.32 5.09 -1.37
N ARG A 59 -9.96 6.19 -2.05
CA ARG A 59 -8.89 7.07 -1.60
C ARG A 59 -9.20 7.63 -0.20
N GLY A 60 -8.24 7.49 0.71
CA GLY A 60 -8.28 8.06 2.05
C GLY A 60 -7.38 9.29 2.16
N ASN A 61 -6.85 9.53 3.35
CA ASN A 61 -6.05 10.70 3.64
C ASN A 61 -4.68 10.65 2.94
N ASN A 62 -4.22 11.81 2.50
CA ASN A 62 -2.85 11.98 2.03
C ASN A 62 -1.88 11.91 3.21
N PHE A 63 -0.66 11.44 2.94
CA PHE A 63 0.42 11.42 3.91
C PHE A 63 1.75 11.87 3.28
N ARG A 64 2.68 12.26 4.12
CA ARG A 64 4.11 12.38 3.85
C ARG A 64 4.86 11.57 4.88
N ILE A 65 5.86 10.81 4.45
CA ILE A 65 6.75 10.06 5.34
C ILE A 65 8.18 10.36 4.95
N TYR A 66 8.98 10.80 5.90
CA TYR A 66 10.42 10.94 5.74
C TYR A 66 11.12 9.81 6.47
N PHE A 67 11.92 9.05 5.74
CA PHE A 67 12.76 7.98 6.25
C PHE A 67 14.19 8.45 6.35
N LYS A 68 14.81 8.26 7.51
CA LYS A 68 16.22 8.59 7.74
C LYS A 68 17.06 7.32 7.74
N GLU A 69 18.30 7.46 7.32
CA GLU A 69 19.26 6.35 7.27
C GLU A 69 19.50 5.72 8.66
N ASP A 70 19.35 6.50 9.74
CA ASP A 70 19.52 6.04 11.12
C ASP A 70 18.38 5.14 11.66
N GLY A 71 17.39 4.81 10.82
CA GLY A 71 16.22 4.00 11.20
C GLY A 71 15.10 4.81 11.86
N THR A 72 15.23 6.13 11.98
CA THR A 72 14.13 6.98 12.43
C THR A 72 13.26 7.44 11.27
N SER A 73 12.01 7.82 11.53
CA SER A 73 11.09 8.34 10.54
C SER A 73 10.14 9.38 11.12
N GLU A 74 9.65 10.24 10.24
CA GLU A 74 8.64 11.24 10.56
C GLU A 74 7.47 11.06 9.61
N ILE A 75 6.24 11.14 10.12
CA ILE A 75 5.01 11.04 9.31
C ILE A 75 4.07 12.19 9.59
N TRP A 76 3.50 12.72 8.54
CA TRP A 76 2.35 13.61 8.59
C TRP A 76 1.20 13.03 7.78
N VAL A 77 0.00 13.00 8.36
CA VAL A 77 -1.22 12.59 7.68
C VAL A 77 -2.17 13.77 7.66
N HIS A 78 -2.88 13.96 6.56
CA HIS A 78 -3.85 15.05 6.43
C HIS A 78 -4.84 15.06 7.61
N GLY A 79 -4.97 16.21 8.25
CA GLY A 79 -5.76 16.38 9.48
C GLY A 79 -4.94 16.36 10.78
N MET A 80 -3.65 16.01 10.73
CA MET A 80 -2.77 16.16 11.88
C MET A 80 -2.24 17.60 11.99
N SER A 81 -2.22 18.13 13.20
CA SER A 81 -1.66 19.47 13.49
C SER A 81 -0.14 19.50 13.44
N THR A 82 0.51 18.37 13.73
CA THR A 82 1.98 18.19 13.72
C THR A 82 2.32 16.82 13.15
N PHE A 83 3.58 16.65 12.72
CA PHE A 83 4.06 15.32 12.37
C PHE A 83 4.28 14.44 13.61
N ASP A 84 4.20 13.11 13.41
CA ASP A 84 4.54 12.11 14.41
C ASP A 84 5.92 11.53 14.11
N ARG A 85 6.65 11.18 15.15
CA ARG A 85 7.99 10.57 15.06
C ARG A 85 7.94 9.11 15.41
N GLY A 86 8.74 8.34 14.70
CA GLY A 86 8.82 6.91 14.87
C GLY A 86 10.10 6.31 14.34
N TRP A 87 10.02 5.03 14.05
CA TRP A 87 11.14 4.22 13.60
C TRP A 87 10.69 3.33 12.45
N TRP A 88 11.65 2.86 11.70
CA TRP A 88 11.45 1.84 10.67
C TRP A 88 12.59 0.82 10.73
N ASP A 89 12.29 -0.40 10.33
CA ASP A 89 13.28 -1.46 10.17
C ASP A 89 12.88 -2.47 9.08
N THR A 90 13.82 -3.31 8.69
CA THR A 90 13.66 -4.40 7.72
C THR A 90 13.93 -5.76 8.36
N SER A 91 13.79 -5.89 9.67
CA SER A 91 14.15 -7.10 10.42
C SER A 91 13.14 -8.25 10.30
N ASP A 92 11.87 -7.95 9.96
CA ASP A 92 10.85 -8.97 9.82
C ASP A 92 11.04 -9.76 8.51
N PRO A 93 11.25 -11.09 8.55
CA PRO A 93 11.49 -11.89 7.34
C PRO A 93 10.30 -11.98 6.40
N ASN A 94 9.08 -11.70 6.88
CA ASN A 94 7.85 -11.78 6.09
C ASN A 94 7.44 -10.45 5.48
N ALA A 95 8.11 -9.36 5.84
CA ALA A 95 7.81 -8.02 5.39
C ALA A 95 8.94 -7.42 4.57
N ALA A 96 8.63 -6.43 3.74
CA ALA A 96 9.64 -5.57 3.17
C ALA A 96 10.17 -4.63 4.25
N TYR A 97 9.28 -3.95 4.95
CA TYR A 97 9.64 -3.05 6.06
C TYR A 97 8.55 -3.00 7.12
N CYS A 98 8.94 -2.56 8.30
CA CYS A 98 8.04 -2.26 9.39
C CYS A 98 8.24 -0.82 9.88
N VAL A 99 7.16 -0.20 10.35
CA VAL A 99 7.17 1.13 10.95
C VAL A 99 6.38 1.15 12.25
N TRP A 100 6.73 2.02 13.18
CA TRP A 100 5.90 2.34 14.34
C TRP A 100 6.12 3.80 14.74
N TYR A 101 5.04 4.48 15.07
CA TYR A 101 5.00 5.88 15.44
C TYR A 101 4.49 6.05 16.85
N LYS A 102 4.87 7.13 17.52
CA LYS A 102 4.50 7.35 18.93
C LYS A 102 3.00 7.46 19.16
N LYS A 103 2.28 8.08 18.25
CA LYS A 103 0.84 8.37 18.37
C LYS A 103 -0.02 7.57 17.38
N LEU A 104 0.42 7.47 16.14
CA LEU A 104 -0.32 6.74 15.11
C LEU A 104 -0.46 5.25 15.49
N ASN A 105 -1.66 4.71 15.29
CA ASN A 105 -2.01 3.33 15.60
C ASN A 105 -1.71 2.89 17.05
N GLY A 106 -1.68 3.84 17.99
CA GLY A 106 -1.38 3.58 19.38
C GLY A 106 0.06 3.09 19.63
N GLY A 107 1.01 3.51 18.81
CA GLY A 107 2.41 3.12 18.90
C GLY A 107 2.71 1.68 18.47
N ARG A 108 1.76 1.00 17.82
CA ARG A 108 1.94 -0.39 17.40
C ARG A 108 2.75 -0.49 16.11
N LYS A 109 3.67 -1.46 16.07
CA LYS A 109 4.46 -1.82 14.90
C LYS A 109 3.53 -2.33 13.80
N GLN A 110 3.71 -1.82 12.58
CA GLN A 110 3.01 -2.26 11.37
C GLN A 110 4.03 -2.65 10.31
N CYS A 111 3.81 -3.79 9.68
CA CYS A 111 4.71 -4.33 8.68
C CYS A 111 3.99 -4.42 7.34
N PHE A 112 4.74 -4.17 6.26
CA PHE A 112 4.20 -4.05 4.91
C PHE A 112 5.06 -4.77 3.89
N LEU A 113 4.41 -5.22 2.83
CA LEU A 113 5.03 -5.54 1.55
C LEU A 113 5.07 -4.28 0.69
N LEU A 114 6.09 -4.11 -0.13
CA LEU A 114 6.24 -2.99 -1.05
C LEU A 114 6.41 -3.49 -2.47
N TYR A 115 5.67 -2.90 -3.39
CA TYR A 115 5.72 -3.20 -4.82
C TYR A 115 5.85 -1.91 -5.63
N LYS A 116 6.61 -1.96 -6.72
CA LYS A 116 6.69 -0.89 -7.72
C LYS A 116 5.85 -1.26 -8.92
N ALA A 117 5.05 -0.34 -9.43
CA ALA A 117 4.37 -0.50 -10.72
C ALA A 117 5.39 -0.43 -11.86
N LYS A 118 5.33 -1.36 -12.84
CA LYS A 118 6.34 -1.48 -13.91
C LYS A 118 6.52 -0.21 -14.73
N ASP A 119 5.41 0.40 -15.12
CA ASP A 119 5.41 1.52 -16.09
C ASP A 119 5.14 2.88 -15.44
N GLN A 120 5.23 2.97 -14.12
CA GLN A 120 4.94 4.19 -13.37
C GLN A 120 5.94 4.38 -12.23
N ASP A 121 6.27 5.62 -11.94
CA ASP A 121 7.02 5.96 -10.71
C ASP A 121 6.06 5.98 -9.51
N ARG A 122 5.49 4.81 -9.23
CA ARG A 122 4.49 4.59 -8.20
C ARG A 122 4.80 3.32 -7.43
N TYR A 123 4.68 3.40 -6.10
CA TYR A 123 4.75 2.24 -5.24
C TYR A 123 3.40 1.97 -4.59
N GLU A 124 3.12 0.69 -4.38
CA GLU A 124 1.96 0.19 -3.65
C GLU A 124 2.44 -0.57 -2.42
N TYR A 125 1.89 -0.24 -1.25
CA TYR A 125 2.22 -0.98 -0.05
C TYR A 125 1.00 -1.74 0.48
N TYR A 126 1.27 -2.95 0.91
CA TYR A 126 0.26 -3.94 1.26
C TYR A 126 0.49 -4.46 2.67
N TYR A 127 -0.58 -4.82 3.36
CA TYR A 127 -0.46 -5.69 4.52
C TYR A 127 0.07 -7.06 4.11
N LEU A 128 0.59 -7.85 5.09
CA LEU A 128 1.17 -9.18 4.83
C LEU A 128 0.16 -10.18 4.26
N ASP A 129 -1.13 -9.96 4.47
CA ASP A 129 -2.22 -10.73 3.86
C ASP A 129 -2.50 -10.38 2.39
N GLY A 130 -1.75 -9.44 1.82
CA GLY A 130 -1.89 -8.96 0.45
C GLY A 130 -3.03 -7.95 0.24
N LYS A 131 -3.58 -7.38 1.30
CA LYS A 131 -4.56 -6.31 1.19
C LYS A 131 -3.87 -4.98 0.98
N LEU A 132 -4.22 -4.28 -0.10
CA LEU A 132 -3.66 -2.97 -0.42
C LEU A 132 -3.99 -1.95 0.68
N ARG A 133 -2.96 -1.33 1.23
CA ARG A 133 -3.08 -0.33 2.28
C ARG A 133 -3.00 1.09 1.74
N GLY A 134 -2.16 1.34 0.75
CA GLY A 134 -2.02 2.66 0.17
C GLY A 134 -1.06 2.71 -0.99
N VAL A 135 -0.92 3.92 -1.54
CA VAL A 135 -0.14 4.21 -2.73
C VAL A 135 0.80 5.37 -2.46
N ILE A 136 2.07 5.19 -2.80
CA ILE A 136 3.09 6.24 -2.87
C ILE A 136 3.15 6.70 -4.32
N ARG A 137 3.03 8.01 -4.54
CA ARG A 137 2.98 8.59 -5.89
C ARG A 137 4.22 9.37 -6.26
N GLU A 138 4.98 9.75 -5.26
CA GLU A 138 6.14 10.61 -5.45
C GLU A 138 7.15 10.35 -4.35
N SER A 139 8.42 10.42 -4.69
CA SER A 139 9.52 10.42 -3.74
C SER A 139 10.45 11.59 -4.02
N ARG A 140 10.98 12.21 -2.97
CA ARG A 140 11.93 13.31 -3.07
C ARG A 140 13.10 13.09 -2.13
N PRO A 141 14.34 13.24 -2.59
CA PRO A 141 15.51 13.22 -1.69
C PRO A 141 15.40 14.32 -0.62
N GLY A 142 15.82 14.00 0.59
CA GLY A 142 15.84 14.93 1.71
C GLY A 142 14.51 15.06 2.45
N ASN A 143 14.52 15.94 3.46
CA ASN A 143 13.39 16.20 4.34
C ASN A 143 12.45 17.26 3.72
N HIS A 144 11.23 16.87 3.40
CA HIS A 144 10.15 17.72 2.87
C HIS A 144 8.88 17.65 3.77
N MET A 145 9.07 17.51 5.07
CA MET A 145 8.00 17.44 6.09
C MET A 145 7.30 18.77 6.34
#